data_1084a25b4cf29308fb5acb22a1d191e3
#
_entry.id   1084a25b4cf29308fb5acb22a1d191e3
#
_cell.length_a   1.000
_cell.length_b   1.000
_cell.length_c   1.000
_cell.angle_alpha   90.00
_cell.angle_beta   90.00
_cell.angle_gamma   90.00
#
_symmetry.space_group_name_H-M   'P 1'
#
loop_
_entity.id
_entity.type
_entity.pdbx_description
1 polymer ?
#
loop_
_entity_poly.entity_id
_entity_poly.type
_entity_poly.pdbx_seq_one_letter_code
_entity_poly.pdbx_strand_id
1 'polypeptide(L)'
;MKALCIKNLKKTYSNGFEALKGIDLTVDSGDFYSLLGPNGAGKTTAIGIICSLVNKTDGSIAVFGKDIQKNLEEVKLNIGMVPQEVNFNSFDTPLNIILNQAGYYGINRNTAFKRAKEFLGELKLWEKKNDIARSLSGGMKRRLMIARALMHYPKLLILDEPTAGVDIEIRRSMWKFLKSINDNGTTIILTTHYLEEAENLCRNVAIIDEGVIIQDTSMNKLLRQLKQETIILTLEDCISVLPQIGSFQCRKIDSQNIEVMIDSEHRINELFDILNKKNIKISSMRNKANRLEELFLKVVENKK
;
A
#
# COMPACT_ATOMS: atom_id res chain seq x y z
N MET A 1 -11.97 17.70 -4.74
CA MET A 1 -12.42 17.04 -6.01
C MET A 1 -12.23 15.56 -5.87
N LYS A 2 -13.14 14.70 -6.41
CA LYS A 2 -12.98 13.24 -6.35
C LYS A 2 -12.10 12.77 -7.52
N ALA A 3 -11.05 12.02 -7.20
CA ALA A 3 -10.20 11.39 -8.21
C ALA A 3 -10.82 10.10 -8.73
N LEU A 4 -11.42 9.30 -7.82
CA LEU A 4 -12.13 8.08 -8.15
C LEU A 4 -13.46 8.03 -7.40
N CYS A 5 -14.53 7.63 -8.07
CA CYS A 5 -15.84 7.36 -7.48
C CYS A 5 -16.37 6.05 -8.07
N ILE A 6 -16.56 5.07 -7.22
CA ILE A 6 -17.14 3.76 -7.54
C ILE A 6 -18.47 3.65 -6.81
N LYS A 7 -19.52 3.21 -7.51
CA LYS A 7 -20.85 3.00 -6.94
C LYS A 7 -21.39 1.64 -7.35
N ASN A 8 -21.73 0.84 -6.34
CA ASN A 8 -22.33 -0.49 -6.46
C ASN A 8 -21.63 -1.38 -7.50
N LEU A 9 -20.29 -1.37 -7.51
CA LEU A 9 -19.52 -2.09 -8.51
C LEU A 9 -19.59 -3.59 -8.28
N LYS A 10 -20.05 -4.33 -9.29
CA LYS A 10 -20.17 -5.79 -9.28
C LYS A 10 -19.34 -6.43 -10.38
N LYS A 11 -18.80 -7.59 -10.04
CA LYS A 11 -18.12 -8.45 -11.00
C LYS A 11 -18.40 -9.91 -10.73
N THR A 12 -19.10 -10.54 -11.67
CA THR A 12 -19.27 -11.99 -11.75
C THR A 12 -18.54 -12.50 -12.98
N TYR A 13 -17.69 -13.48 -12.83
CA TYR A 13 -16.99 -14.15 -13.93
C TYR A 13 -17.88 -15.22 -14.59
N SER A 14 -17.48 -15.69 -15.78
CA SER A 14 -18.25 -16.68 -16.55
C SER A 14 -18.45 -18.04 -15.85
N ASN A 15 -17.57 -18.35 -14.89
CA ASN A 15 -17.69 -19.53 -14.03
C ASN A 15 -18.65 -19.37 -12.84
N GLY A 16 -19.38 -18.25 -12.75
CA GLY A 16 -20.29 -17.92 -11.66
C GLY A 16 -19.63 -17.32 -10.42
N PHE A 17 -18.30 -17.17 -10.39
CA PHE A 17 -17.59 -16.58 -9.23
C PHE A 17 -17.85 -15.08 -9.13
N GLU A 18 -18.43 -14.64 -8.01
CA GLU A 18 -18.66 -13.24 -7.68
C GLU A 18 -17.43 -12.63 -7.01
N ALA A 19 -16.60 -11.97 -7.79
CA ALA A 19 -15.37 -11.32 -7.31
C ALA A 19 -15.64 -9.98 -6.62
N LEU A 20 -16.69 -9.25 -7.02
CA LEU A 20 -17.15 -8.01 -6.38
C LEU A 20 -18.68 -8.06 -6.25
N LYS A 21 -19.17 -7.80 -5.03
CA LYS A 21 -20.59 -7.97 -4.65
C LYS A 21 -21.34 -6.63 -4.48
N GLY A 22 -20.82 -5.55 -5.11
CA GLY A 22 -21.43 -4.22 -5.01
C GLY A 22 -20.61 -3.31 -4.09
N ILE A 23 -19.37 -3.01 -4.47
CA ILE A 23 -18.50 -2.13 -3.68
C ILE A 23 -18.75 -0.67 -4.02
N ASP A 24 -18.71 0.16 -2.97
CA ASP A 24 -18.67 1.61 -3.05
C ASP A 24 -17.30 2.11 -2.56
N LEU A 25 -16.65 2.99 -3.32
CA LEU A 25 -15.35 3.53 -2.96
C LEU A 25 -15.20 4.95 -3.50
N THR A 26 -14.67 5.84 -2.67
CA THR A 26 -14.40 7.21 -3.09
C THR A 26 -12.99 7.62 -2.66
N VAL A 27 -12.19 8.11 -3.61
CA VAL A 27 -10.84 8.62 -3.36
C VAL A 27 -10.77 10.09 -3.74
N ASP A 28 -10.27 10.91 -2.85
CA ASP A 28 -10.08 12.34 -3.10
C ASP A 28 -8.84 12.62 -3.95
N SER A 29 -8.86 13.73 -4.70
CA SER A 29 -7.71 14.17 -5.50
C SER A 29 -6.53 14.51 -4.59
N GLY A 30 -5.35 14.04 -4.95
CA GLY A 30 -4.11 14.20 -4.17
C GLY A 30 -3.99 13.27 -2.96
N ASP A 31 -4.93 12.34 -2.78
CA ASP A 31 -4.84 11.36 -1.69
C ASP A 31 -3.83 10.25 -1.99
N PHE A 32 -3.28 9.68 -0.93
CA PHE A 32 -2.57 8.41 -0.96
C PHE A 32 -3.44 7.38 -0.24
N TYR A 33 -4.10 6.55 -1.01
CA TYR A 33 -5.15 5.66 -0.58
C TYR A 33 -4.73 4.20 -0.67
N SER A 34 -5.04 3.38 0.32
CA SER A 34 -4.77 1.93 0.29
C SER A 34 -6.06 1.12 0.14
N LEU A 35 -6.03 0.12 -0.72
CA LEU A 35 -7.03 -0.95 -0.78
C LEU A 35 -6.40 -2.23 -0.21
N LEU A 36 -6.67 -2.51 1.06
CA LEU A 36 -6.18 -3.67 1.79
C LEU A 36 -7.14 -4.85 1.72
N GLY A 37 -6.62 -6.05 1.77
CA GLY A 37 -7.43 -7.26 1.85
C GLY A 37 -6.59 -8.52 1.64
N PRO A 38 -7.08 -9.69 2.03
CA PRO A 38 -6.41 -10.96 1.77
C PRO A 38 -6.34 -11.28 0.27
N ASN A 39 -5.56 -12.30 -0.08
CA ASN A 39 -5.54 -12.80 -1.44
C ASN A 39 -6.92 -13.33 -1.82
N GLY A 40 -7.39 -13.00 -3.04
CA GLY A 40 -8.73 -13.36 -3.49
C GLY A 40 -9.85 -12.42 -3.04
N ALA A 41 -9.59 -11.40 -2.22
CA ALA A 41 -10.61 -10.47 -1.73
C ALA A 41 -11.29 -9.60 -2.81
N GLY A 42 -10.72 -9.54 -4.05
CA GLY A 42 -11.26 -8.73 -5.15
C GLY A 42 -10.43 -7.50 -5.51
N LYS A 43 -9.30 -7.24 -4.84
CA LYS A 43 -8.42 -6.06 -5.08
C LYS A 43 -8.00 -5.91 -6.54
N THR A 44 -7.35 -6.93 -7.10
CA THR A 44 -6.87 -6.94 -8.51
C THR A 44 -8.03 -6.86 -9.49
N THR A 45 -9.20 -7.46 -9.18
CA THR A 45 -10.40 -7.33 -9.99
C THR A 45 -10.91 -5.89 -10.01
N ALA A 46 -10.99 -5.22 -8.86
CA ALA A 46 -11.39 -3.82 -8.76
C ALA A 46 -10.45 -2.91 -9.56
N ILE A 47 -9.13 -3.06 -9.37
CA ILE A 47 -8.11 -2.33 -10.14
C ILE A 47 -8.22 -2.62 -11.64
N GLY A 48 -8.37 -3.89 -12.02
CA GLY A 48 -8.52 -4.28 -13.42
C GLY A 48 -9.72 -3.60 -14.10
N ILE A 49 -10.83 -3.41 -13.38
CA ILE A 49 -11.99 -2.68 -13.89
C ILE A 49 -11.73 -1.19 -13.98
N ILE A 50 -11.12 -0.56 -12.95
CA ILE A 50 -10.77 0.86 -12.97
C ILE A 50 -9.85 1.17 -14.15
N CYS A 51 -8.90 0.28 -14.46
CA CYS A 51 -7.96 0.42 -15.58
C CYS A 51 -8.56 -0.06 -16.93
N SER A 52 -9.83 -0.46 -16.96
CA SER A 52 -10.51 -0.99 -18.16
C SER A 52 -9.82 -2.23 -18.77
N LEU A 53 -9.18 -3.04 -17.95
CA LEU A 53 -8.60 -4.34 -18.32
C LEU A 53 -9.60 -5.48 -18.10
N VAL A 54 -10.57 -5.27 -17.21
CA VAL A 54 -11.65 -6.22 -16.89
C VAL A 54 -12.99 -5.49 -17.05
N ASN A 55 -13.96 -6.11 -17.71
CA ASN A 55 -15.30 -5.57 -17.79
C ASN A 55 -16.06 -5.80 -16.49
N LYS A 56 -16.72 -4.75 -15.98
CA LYS A 56 -17.65 -4.86 -14.85
C LYS A 56 -18.92 -5.61 -15.27
N THR A 57 -19.59 -6.22 -14.31
CA THR A 57 -20.93 -6.78 -14.53
C THR A 57 -22.01 -5.71 -14.32
N ASP A 58 -21.88 -4.90 -13.25
CA ASP A 58 -22.82 -3.84 -12.91
C ASP A 58 -22.13 -2.70 -12.13
N GLY A 59 -22.84 -1.63 -11.84
CA GLY A 59 -22.36 -0.45 -11.12
C GLY A 59 -21.76 0.60 -12.04
N SER A 60 -21.19 1.65 -11.43
CA SER A 60 -20.59 2.77 -12.17
C SER A 60 -19.22 3.15 -11.60
N ILE A 61 -18.33 3.65 -12.46
CA ILE A 61 -17.03 4.18 -12.10
C ILE A 61 -16.81 5.50 -12.82
N ALA A 62 -16.38 6.50 -12.06
CA ALA A 62 -15.94 7.77 -12.61
C ALA A 62 -14.54 8.14 -12.11
N VAL A 63 -13.68 8.59 -13.01
CA VAL A 63 -12.32 9.07 -12.72
C VAL A 63 -12.28 10.56 -13.06
N PHE A 64 -11.96 11.39 -12.07
CA PHE A 64 -12.04 12.86 -12.17
C PHE A 64 -13.37 13.35 -12.77
N GLY A 65 -14.48 12.71 -12.37
CA GLY A 65 -15.82 13.03 -12.85
C GLY A 65 -16.19 12.48 -14.24
N LYS A 66 -15.28 11.78 -14.92
CA LYS A 66 -15.51 11.16 -16.23
C LYS A 66 -15.86 9.68 -16.06
N ASP A 67 -17.00 9.28 -16.60
CA ASP A 67 -17.41 7.88 -16.64
C ASP A 67 -16.47 7.04 -17.51
N ILE A 68 -15.98 5.91 -17.00
CA ILE A 68 -14.96 5.09 -17.68
C ILE A 68 -15.47 4.44 -18.98
N GLN A 69 -16.78 4.23 -19.13
CA GLN A 69 -17.35 3.62 -20.34
C GLN A 69 -17.61 4.66 -21.42
N LYS A 70 -18.00 5.88 -21.01
CA LYS A 70 -18.34 6.96 -21.95
C LYS A 70 -17.13 7.76 -22.41
N ASN A 71 -16.09 7.88 -21.54
CA ASN A 71 -14.94 8.74 -21.75
C ASN A 71 -13.61 7.97 -21.63
N LEU A 72 -13.55 6.74 -22.18
CA LEU A 72 -12.46 5.79 -21.96
C LEU A 72 -11.07 6.36 -22.28
N GLU A 73 -10.92 7.03 -23.42
CA GLU A 73 -9.64 7.60 -23.85
C GLU A 73 -9.16 8.69 -22.88
N GLU A 74 -10.04 9.61 -22.52
CA GLU A 74 -9.74 10.70 -21.59
C GLU A 74 -9.40 10.18 -20.19
N VAL A 75 -10.12 9.14 -19.74
CA VAL A 75 -9.83 8.48 -18.46
C VAL A 75 -8.45 7.80 -18.48
N LYS A 76 -8.12 7.08 -19.56
CA LYS A 76 -6.82 6.41 -19.71
C LYS A 76 -5.65 7.40 -19.70
N LEU A 77 -5.81 8.59 -20.27
CA LEU A 77 -4.80 9.66 -20.22
C LEU A 77 -4.51 10.15 -18.79
N ASN A 78 -5.46 9.99 -17.88
CA ASN A 78 -5.30 10.41 -16.49
C ASN A 78 -4.80 9.29 -15.56
N ILE A 79 -4.74 8.02 -16.02
CA ILE A 79 -4.38 6.87 -15.20
C ILE A 79 -3.01 6.33 -15.60
N GLY A 80 -2.10 6.19 -14.62
CA GLY A 80 -0.92 5.35 -14.72
C GLY A 80 -1.15 4.06 -13.92
N MET A 81 -0.75 2.92 -14.47
CA MET A 81 -0.89 1.64 -13.79
C MET A 81 0.42 0.88 -13.71
N VAL A 82 0.71 0.36 -12.53
CA VAL A 82 1.80 -0.58 -12.26
C VAL A 82 1.17 -1.91 -11.83
N PRO A 83 1.10 -2.92 -12.70
CA PRO A 83 0.53 -4.22 -12.36
C PRO A 83 1.46 -5.03 -11.45
N GLN A 84 0.91 -6.07 -10.83
CA GLN A 84 1.66 -6.97 -9.95
C GLN A 84 2.78 -7.71 -10.67
N GLU A 85 2.55 -8.14 -11.92
CA GLU A 85 3.56 -8.83 -12.71
C GLU A 85 4.27 -7.91 -13.71
N VAL A 86 5.53 -8.24 -13.99
CA VAL A 86 6.33 -7.53 -15.00
C VAL A 86 5.76 -7.81 -16.39
N ASN A 87 5.32 -6.77 -17.08
CA ASN A 87 4.59 -6.87 -18.36
C ASN A 87 5.21 -6.00 -19.48
N PHE A 88 6.53 -5.93 -19.56
CA PHE A 88 7.24 -5.30 -20.66
C PHE A 88 8.13 -6.31 -21.39
N ASN A 89 8.54 -5.99 -22.62
CA ASN A 89 9.47 -6.82 -23.37
C ASN A 89 10.83 -6.86 -22.67
N SER A 90 11.21 -8.02 -22.13
CA SER A 90 12.45 -8.20 -21.38
C SER A 90 13.72 -8.16 -22.25
N PHE A 91 13.59 -8.25 -23.57
CA PHE A 91 14.72 -8.15 -24.51
C PHE A 91 14.98 -6.71 -24.97
N ASP A 92 14.14 -5.78 -24.57
CA ASP A 92 14.32 -4.35 -24.84
C ASP A 92 15.12 -3.68 -23.71
N THR A 93 15.57 -2.45 -23.96
CA THR A 93 16.30 -1.66 -22.95
C THR A 93 15.32 -0.80 -22.11
N PRO A 94 15.66 -0.47 -20.86
CA PRO A 94 14.87 0.45 -20.04
C PRO A 94 14.51 1.74 -20.76
N LEU A 95 15.45 2.33 -21.48
CA LEU A 95 15.20 3.55 -22.24
C LEU A 95 14.15 3.34 -23.33
N ASN A 96 14.28 2.29 -24.13
CA ASN A 96 13.33 2.01 -25.20
C ASN A 96 11.93 1.68 -24.66
N ILE A 97 11.84 0.89 -23.58
CA ILE A 97 10.56 0.57 -22.92
C ILE A 97 9.82 1.85 -22.54
N ILE A 98 10.54 2.81 -21.96
CA ILE A 98 9.97 4.09 -21.53
C ILE A 98 9.61 4.98 -22.72
N LEU A 99 10.48 5.08 -23.73
CA LEU A 99 10.22 5.89 -24.93
C LEU A 99 9.04 5.33 -25.74
N ASN A 100 8.93 4.01 -25.86
CA ASN A 100 7.78 3.37 -26.50
C ASN A 100 6.48 3.65 -25.74
N GLN A 101 6.50 3.57 -24.41
CA GLN A 101 5.35 3.94 -23.58
C GLN A 101 4.92 5.39 -23.82
N ALA A 102 5.87 6.33 -23.86
CA ALA A 102 5.58 7.73 -24.15
C ALA A 102 4.94 7.92 -25.54
N GLY A 103 5.39 7.12 -26.52
CA GLY A 103 4.82 7.11 -27.87
C GLY A 103 3.34 6.73 -27.89
N TYR A 104 2.90 5.79 -27.08
CA TYR A 104 1.47 5.41 -26.97
C TYR A 104 0.59 6.56 -26.45
N TYR A 105 1.17 7.50 -25.72
CA TYR A 105 0.49 8.72 -25.24
C TYR A 105 0.73 9.94 -26.13
N GLY A 106 1.30 9.77 -27.34
CA GLY A 106 1.55 10.86 -28.28
C GLY A 106 2.62 11.85 -27.84
N ILE A 107 3.48 11.48 -26.89
CA ILE A 107 4.54 12.37 -26.38
C ILE A 107 5.71 12.34 -27.37
N ASN A 108 6.12 13.53 -27.83
CA ASN A 108 7.25 13.64 -28.74
C ASN A 108 8.56 13.12 -28.12
N ARG A 109 9.47 12.60 -28.97
CA ARG A 109 10.67 11.90 -28.53
C ARG A 109 11.60 12.74 -27.65
N ASN A 110 11.72 14.04 -27.92
CA ASN A 110 12.59 14.92 -27.13
C ASN A 110 12.05 15.11 -25.71
N THR A 111 10.74 15.32 -25.58
CA THR A 111 10.07 15.40 -24.27
C THR A 111 10.12 14.05 -23.54
N ALA A 112 9.87 12.96 -24.25
CA ALA A 112 9.95 11.62 -23.70
C ALA A 112 11.35 11.31 -23.15
N PHE A 113 12.41 11.68 -23.88
CA PHE A 113 13.79 11.50 -23.44
C PHE A 113 14.12 12.29 -22.16
N LYS A 114 13.65 13.55 -22.06
CA LYS A 114 13.83 14.37 -20.86
C LYS A 114 13.17 13.74 -19.66
N ARG A 115 11.91 13.30 -19.80
CA ARG A 115 11.16 12.58 -18.73
C ARG A 115 11.79 11.24 -18.39
N ALA A 116 12.29 10.50 -19.39
CA ALA A 116 13.01 9.24 -19.16
C ALA A 116 14.27 9.46 -18.31
N LYS A 117 15.04 10.53 -18.60
CA LYS A 117 16.22 10.90 -17.81
C LYS A 117 15.85 11.23 -16.37
N GLU A 118 14.78 11.98 -16.17
CA GLU A 118 14.25 12.35 -14.86
C GLU A 118 13.86 11.08 -14.07
N PHE A 119 12.87 10.30 -14.54
CA PHE A 119 12.34 9.16 -13.79
C PHE A 119 13.33 8.00 -13.64
N LEU A 120 14.13 7.69 -14.67
CA LEU A 120 15.17 6.67 -14.52
C LEU A 120 16.28 7.15 -13.58
N GLY A 121 16.58 8.46 -13.54
CA GLY A 121 17.54 9.04 -12.61
C GLY A 121 17.07 8.91 -11.17
N GLU A 122 15.86 9.39 -10.85
CA GLU A 122 15.27 9.33 -9.50
C GLU A 122 15.12 7.90 -9.00
N LEU A 123 14.78 6.98 -9.89
CA LEU A 123 14.66 5.55 -9.58
C LEU A 123 15.98 4.78 -9.66
N LYS A 124 17.12 5.48 -9.83
CA LYS A 124 18.48 4.89 -9.89
C LYS A 124 18.62 3.82 -10.97
N LEU A 125 18.03 4.05 -12.14
CA LEU A 125 18.09 3.17 -13.30
C LEU A 125 18.79 3.80 -14.50
N TRP A 126 19.20 5.08 -14.42
CA TRP A 126 19.77 5.80 -15.55
C TRP A 126 21.04 5.16 -16.11
N GLU A 127 21.92 4.68 -15.24
CA GLU A 127 23.16 3.98 -15.63
C GLU A 127 22.88 2.64 -16.34
N LYS A 128 21.71 2.06 -16.12
CA LYS A 128 21.24 0.80 -16.70
C LYS A 128 20.31 1.00 -17.91
N LYS A 129 20.16 2.25 -18.40
CA LYS A 129 19.21 2.59 -19.46
C LYS A 129 19.38 1.85 -20.77
N ASN A 130 20.62 1.40 -21.07
CA ASN A 130 20.98 0.67 -22.30
C ASN A 130 21.21 -0.83 -22.08
N ASP A 131 21.13 -1.32 -20.83
CA ASP A 131 21.24 -2.75 -20.55
C ASP A 131 19.96 -3.48 -21.02
N ILE A 132 20.02 -4.78 -21.29
CA ILE A 132 18.82 -5.56 -21.61
C ILE A 132 17.98 -5.70 -20.33
N ALA A 133 16.70 -5.37 -20.39
CA ALA A 133 15.82 -5.39 -19.21
C ALA A 133 15.70 -6.79 -18.54
N ARG A 134 15.97 -7.86 -19.28
CA ARG A 134 16.07 -9.22 -18.73
C ARG A 134 17.14 -9.34 -17.64
N SER A 135 18.27 -8.63 -17.77
CA SER A 135 19.39 -8.68 -16.80
C SER A 135 19.13 -7.89 -15.51
N LEU A 136 18.07 -7.09 -15.46
CA LEU A 136 17.72 -6.31 -14.28
C LEU A 136 17.24 -7.22 -13.15
N SER A 137 17.59 -6.87 -11.91
CA SER A 137 17.03 -7.51 -10.72
C SER A 137 15.51 -7.28 -10.63
N GLY A 138 14.79 -8.07 -9.82
CA GLY A 138 13.36 -7.91 -9.60
C GLY A 138 12.99 -6.50 -9.13
N GLY A 139 13.73 -5.94 -8.16
CA GLY A 139 13.53 -4.57 -7.69
C GLY A 139 13.81 -3.51 -8.75
N MET A 140 14.80 -3.73 -9.65
CA MET A 140 15.05 -2.83 -10.77
C MET A 140 13.93 -2.88 -11.82
N LYS A 141 13.41 -4.08 -12.12
CA LYS A 141 12.25 -4.25 -13.01
C LYS A 141 11.03 -3.55 -12.44
N ARG A 142 10.80 -3.64 -11.13
CA ARG A 142 9.68 -2.99 -10.46
C ARG A 142 9.79 -1.47 -10.56
N ARG A 143 10.97 -0.92 -10.31
CA ARG A 143 11.24 0.53 -10.48
C ARG A 143 11.04 0.99 -11.92
N LEU A 144 11.45 0.19 -12.90
CA LEU A 144 11.22 0.48 -14.33
C LEU A 144 9.72 0.54 -14.67
N MET A 145 8.89 -0.34 -14.10
CA MET A 145 7.44 -0.30 -14.29
C MET A 145 6.83 0.99 -13.74
N ILE A 146 7.30 1.46 -12.58
CA ILE A 146 6.85 2.74 -12.01
C ILE A 146 7.26 3.91 -12.92
N ALA A 147 8.54 3.95 -13.36
CA ALA A 147 8.99 4.96 -14.32
C ALA A 147 8.13 4.99 -15.59
N ARG A 148 7.81 3.80 -16.13
CA ARG A 148 6.98 3.65 -17.31
C ARG A 148 5.56 4.20 -17.09
N ALA A 149 4.95 3.90 -15.94
CA ALA A 149 3.60 4.35 -15.61
C ALA A 149 3.49 5.88 -15.43
N LEU A 150 4.59 6.55 -15.14
CA LEU A 150 4.63 8.00 -14.90
C LEU A 150 4.90 8.83 -16.17
N MET A 151 5.25 8.21 -17.31
CA MET A 151 5.73 8.91 -18.50
C MET A 151 4.79 9.98 -19.06
N HIS A 152 3.48 9.81 -18.88
CA HIS A 152 2.46 10.76 -19.34
C HIS A 152 1.96 11.71 -18.24
N TYR A 153 2.62 11.73 -17.05
CA TYR A 153 2.22 12.50 -15.88
C TYR A 153 0.75 12.27 -15.48
N PRO A 154 0.38 11.02 -15.14
CA PRO A 154 -0.99 10.69 -14.76
C PRO A 154 -1.41 11.45 -13.50
N LYS A 155 -2.69 11.86 -13.43
CA LYS A 155 -3.26 12.44 -12.22
C LYS A 155 -3.63 11.39 -11.18
N LEU A 156 -3.82 10.13 -11.60
CA LEU A 156 -4.11 8.97 -10.76
C LEU A 156 -3.11 7.86 -11.09
N LEU A 157 -2.29 7.47 -10.12
CA LEU A 157 -1.37 6.34 -10.22
C LEU A 157 -1.94 5.17 -9.41
N ILE A 158 -2.10 4.02 -10.05
CA ILE A 158 -2.57 2.79 -9.43
C ILE A 158 -1.41 1.81 -9.36
N LEU A 159 -1.15 1.29 -8.17
CA LEU A 159 -0.02 0.41 -7.88
C LEU A 159 -0.55 -0.91 -7.29
N ASP A 160 -0.42 -1.99 -8.04
CA ASP A 160 -0.82 -3.33 -7.57
C ASP A 160 0.40 -4.05 -7.00
N GLU A 161 0.49 -4.11 -5.66
CA GLU A 161 1.59 -4.70 -4.89
C GLU A 161 3.00 -4.24 -5.35
N PRO A 162 3.29 -2.93 -5.37
CA PRO A 162 4.47 -2.38 -6.04
C PRO A 162 5.80 -2.81 -5.43
N THR A 163 5.83 -3.24 -4.16
CA THR A 163 7.07 -3.61 -3.44
C THR A 163 7.15 -5.08 -3.09
N ALA A 164 6.26 -5.93 -3.64
CA ALA A 164 6.31 -7.36 -3.43
C ALA A 164 7.64 -7.96 -3.91
N GLY A 165 8.30 -8.74 -3.04
CA GLY A 165 9.59 -9.37 -3.37
C GLY A 165 10.78 -8.41 -3.51
N VAL A 166 10.67 -7.18 -2.98
CA VAL A 166 11.73 -6.17 -3.03
C VAL A 166 12.41 -6.06 -1.66
N ASP A 167 13.75 -5.91 -1.66
CA ASP A 167 14.55 -5.71 -0.46
C ASP A 167 14.11 -4.47 0.34
N ILE A 168 14.34 -4.48 1.65
CA ILE A 168 13.94 -3.41 2.57
C ILE A 168 14.49 -2.04 2.16
N GLU A 169 15.76 -1.97 1.77
CA GLU A 169 16.39 -0.72 1.37
C GLU A 169 15.78 -0.15 0.09
N ILE A 170 15.59 -1.02 -0.92
CA ILE A 170 14.96 -0.64 -2.19
C ILE A 170 13.50 -0.23 -1.95
N ARG A 171 12.77 -0.97 -1.11
CA ARG A 171 11.38 -0.66 -0.72
C ARG A 171 11.29 0.74 -0.11
N ARG A 172 12.13 1.07 0.86
CA ARG A 172 12.17 2.40 1.49
C ARG A 172 12.49 3.53 0.50
N SER A 173 13.38 3.28 -0.47
CA SER A 173 13.69 4.25 -1.51
C SER A 173 12.49 4.48 -2.45
N MET A 174 11.75 3.41 -2.80
CA MET A 174 10.52 3.50 -3.59
C MET A 174 9.42 4.24 -2.84
N TRP A 175 9.27 4.01 -1.54
CA TRP A 175 8.30 4.75 -0.71
C TRP A 175 8.58 6.25 -0.70
N LYS A 176 9.84 6.65 -0.53
CA LYS A 176 10.23 8.07 -0.61
C LYS A 176 9.89 8.69 -1.96
N PHE A 177 10.16 7.97 -3.05
CA PHE A 177 9.83 8.42 -4.40
C PHE A 177 8.31 8.53 -4.59
N LEU A 178 7.52 7.52 -4.23
CA LEU A 178 6.06 7.57 -4.34
C LEU A 178 5.45 8.68 -3.49
N LYS A 179 6.01 8.94 -2.31
CA LYS A 179 5.58 10.04 -1.46
C LYS A 179 5.85 11.38 -2.11
N SER A 180 7.03 11.58 -2.73
CA SER A 180 7.33 12.83 -3.46
C SER A 180 6.38 13.05 -4.65
N ILE A 181 6.03 12.00 -5.39
CA ILE A 181 5.05 12.07 -6.48
C ILE A 181 3.66 12.46 -5.95
N ASN A 182 3.24 11.90 -4.81
CA ASN A 182 1.97 12.26 -4.19
C ASN A 182 1.97 13.70 -3.64
N ASP A 183 3.05 14.13 -3.00
CA ASP A 183 3.20 15.50 -2.49
C ASP A 183 3.16 16.54 -3.62
N ASN A 184 3.55 16.16 -4.84
CA ASN A 184 3.41 16.95 -6.06
C ASN A 184 1.99 16.91 -6.67
N GLY A 185 1.02 16.30 -5.98
CA GLY A 185 -0.41 16.36 -6.34
C GLY A 185 -0.96 15.14 -7.08
N THR A 186 -0.14 14.14 -7.43
CA THR A 186 -0.65 12.90 -8.02
C THR A 186 -1.41 12.09 -6.98
N THR A 187 -2.65 11.72 -7.28
CA THR A 187 -3.42 10.78 -6.46
C THR A 187 -2.83 9.38 -6.61
N ILE A 188 -2.65 8.65 -5.51
CA ILE A 188 -2.10 7.29 -5.56
C ILE A 188 -3.08 6.32 -4.90
N ILE A 189 -3.40 5.22 -5.60
CA ILE A 189 -4.10 4.07 -5.05
C ILE A 189 -3.14 2.90 -5.02
N LEU A 190 -2.96 2.33 -3.84
CA LEU A 190 -2.02 1.25 -3.56
C LEU A 190 -2.80 0.01 -3.11
N THR A 191 -2.59 -1.14 -3.75
CA THR A 191 -2.90 -2.42 -3.11
C THR A 191 -1.64 -3.00 -2.52
N THR A 192 -1.75 -3.55 -1.34
CA THR A 192 -0.65 -4.24 -0.69
C THR A 192 -1.19 -5.24 0.32
N HIS A 193 -0.41 -6.27 0.60
CA HIS A 193 -0.56 -7.15 1.76
C HIS A 193 0.48 -6.81 2.84
N TYR A 194 1.43 -5.90 2.55
CA TYR A 194 2.37 -5.36 3.53
C TYR A 194 1.74 -4.19 4.27
N LEU A 195 1.23 -4.45 5.44
CA LEU A 195 0.50 -3.46 6.26
C LEU A 195 1.38 -2.28 6.66
N GLU A 196 2.69 -2.51 6.87
CA GLU A 196 3.68 -1.46 7.10
C GLU A 196 3.73 -0.45 5.94
N GLU A 197 3.60 -0.92 4.70
CA GLU A 197 3.58 -0.04 3.52
C GLU A 197 2.36 0.89 3.53
N ALA A 198 1.18 0.33 3.80
CA ALA A 198 -0.05 1.11 3.90
C ALA A 198 0.02 2.14 5.05
N GLU A 199 0.52 1.74 6.23
CA GLU A 199 0.65 2.60 7.41
C GLU A 199 1.60 3.78 7.15
N ASN A 200 2.73 3.53 6.47
CA ASN A 200 3.74 4.56 6.22
C ASN A 200 3.36 5.53 5.08
N LEU A 201 2.58 5.08 4.09
CA LEU A 201 2.32 5.85 2.88
C LEU A 201 0.91 6.44 2.84
N CYS A 202 -0.10 5.70 3.30
CA CYS A 202 -1.49 6.02 2.99
C CYS A 202 -2.16 6.84 4.09
N ARG A 203 -2.91 7.87 3.67
CA ARG A 203 -3.74 8.68 4.58
C ARG A 203 -5.09 8.01 4.85
N ASN A 204 -5.65 7.36 3.84
CA ASN A 204 -6.93 6.67 3.90
C ASN A 204 -6.80 5.23 3.44
N VAL A 205 -7.70 4.38 3.91
CA VAL A 205 -7.68 2.94 3.68
C VAL A 205 -9.08 2.37 3.57
N ALA A 206 -9.32 1.55 2.57
CA ALA A 206 -10.44 0.62 2.54
C ALA A 206 -9.95 -0.80 2.77
N ILE A 207 -10.68 -1.56 3.57
CA ILE A 207 -10.47 -2.99 3.77
C ILE A 207 -11.54 -3.71 2.95
N ILE A 208 -11.09 -4.52 2.01
CA ILE A 208 -11.96 -5.37 1.19
C ILE A 208 -11.74 -6.84 1.56
N ASP A 209 -12.84 -7.58 1.70
CA ASP A 209 -12.82 -9.01 1.92
C ASP A 209 -14.02 -9.65 1.22
N GLU A 210 -13.80 -10.81 0.58
CA GLU A 210 -14.82 -11.56 -0.17
C GLU A 210 -15.68 -10.71 -1.12
N GLY A 211 -15.05 -9.70 -1.76
CA GLY A 211 -15.71 -8.82 -2.73
C GLY A 211 -16.58 -7.73 -2.13
N VAL A 212 -16.45 -7.42 -0.83
CA VAL A 212 -17.19 -6.38 -0.11
C VAL A 212 -16.23 -5.45 0.62
N ILE A 213 -16.46 -4.13 0.59
CA ILE A 213 -15.74 -3.19 1.46
C ILE A 213 -16.28 -3.35 2.88
N ILE A 214 -15.41 -3.79 3.80
CA ILE A 214 -15.75 -3.96 5.21
C ILE A 214 -15.63 -2.64 5.95
N GLN A 215 -14.60 -1.87 5.60
CA GLN A 215 -14.28 -0.61 6.26
C GLN A 215 -13.63 0.34 5.28
N ASP A 216 -14.03 1.62 5.32
CA ASP A 216 -13.44 2.74 4.57
C ASP A 216 -13.25 3.89 5.55
N THR A 217 -12.00 4.26 5.85
CA THR A 217 -11.69 5.24 6.90
C THR A 217 -10.28 5.82 6.75
N SER A 218 -9.95 6.85 7.54
CA SER A 218 -8.57 7.34 7.60
C SER A 218 -7.67 6.35 8.38
N MET A 219 -6.40 6.26 7.99
CA MET A 219 -5.40 5.41 8.64
C MET A 219 -5.31 5.71 10.14
N ASN A 220 -5.28 6.98 10.52
CA ASN A 220 -5.25 7.38 11.91
C ASN A 220 -6.49 6.92 12.70
N LYS A 221 -7.68 6.98 12.09
CA LYS A 221 -8.92 6.53 12.74
C LYS A 221 -8.93 5.00 12.88
N LEU A 222 -8.43 4.29 11.86
CA LEU A 222 -8.28 2.85 11.90
C LEU A 222 -7.36 2.42 13.04
N LEU A 223 -6.16 3.01 13.13
CA LEU A 223 -5.18 2.68 14.18
C LEU A 223 -5.68 3.00 15.60
N ARG A 224 -6.52 4.03 15.77
CA ARG A 224 -7.16 4.34 17.07
C ARG A 224 -8.22 3.33 17.52
N GLN A 225 -8.69 2.46 16.64
CA GLN A 225 -9.65 1.40 17.00
C GLN A 225 -9.00 0.24 17.77
N LEU A 226 -7.66 0.17 17.80
CA LEU A 226 -6.94 -0.74 18.68
C LEU A 226 -7.20 -0.34 20.13
N LYS A 227 -8.08 -1.10 20.80
CA LYS A 227 -8.36 -0.96 22.23
C LYS A 227 -7.23 -1.51 23.10
N GLN A 228 -6.37 -2.32 22.54
CA GLN A 228 -5.28 -3.01 23.23
C GLN A 228 -4.05 -3.04 22.33
N GLU A 229 -2.91 -2.71 22.89
CA GLU A 229 -1.61 -2.81 22.25
C GLU A 229 -0.73 -3.74 23.06
N THR A 230 0.00 -4.62 22.39
CA THR A 230 0.98 -5.47 23.05
C THR A 230 2.36 -4.97 22.77
N ILE A 231 3.10 -4.60 23.82
CA ILE A 231 4.47 -4.16 23.72
C ILE A 231 5.42 -5.21 24.30
N ILE A 232 6.62 -5.26 23.76
CA ILE A 232 7.73 -6.03 24.30
C ILE A 232 8.71 -5.04 24.92
N LEU A 233 8.96 -5.21 26.21
CA LEU A 233 9.99 -4.49 26.96
C LEU A 233 11.21 -5.39 27.10
N THR A 234 12.38 -4.87 26.73
CA THR A 234 13.68 -5.48 27.02
C THR A 234 14.23 -4.83 28.27
N LEU A 235 14.55 -5.62 29.27
CA LEU A 235 15.07 -5.18 30.57
C LEU A 235 16.60 -5.11 30.52
N GLU A 236 17.19 -4.22 31.33
CA GLU A 236 18.67 -4.17 31.50
C GLU A 236 19.15 -5.40 32.28
N ASP A 237 18.44 -5.78 33.33
CA ASP A 237 18.79 -6.91 34.20
C ASP A 237 17.91 -8.15 33.89
N CYS A 238 18.52 -9.33 34.04
CA CYS A 238 17.79 -10.60 33.92
C CYS A 238 16.83 -10.81 35.09
N ILE A 239 15.59 -11.16 34.79
CA ILE A 239 14.59 -11.53 35.79
C ILE A 239 14.38 -13.05 35.82
N SER A 240 14.44 -13.64 37.02
CA SER A 240 14.09 -15.05 37.23
C SER A 240 12.57 -15.25 37.26
N VAL A 241 11.86 -14.38 37.95
CA VAL A 241 10.40 -14.42 38.11
C VAL A 241 9.80 -13.12 37.58
N LEU A 242 8.68 -13.24 36.88
CA LEU A 242 7.93 -12.08 36.38
C LEU A 242 7.33 -11.31 37.57
N PRO A 243 7.69 -10.04 37.82
CA PRO A 243 7.07 -9.26 38.87
C PRO A 243 5.65 -8.89 38.49
N GLN A 244 4.75 -8.86 39.45
CA GLN A 244 3.42 -8.32 39.23
C GLN A 244 3.52 -6.80 38.97
N ILE A 245 3.10 -6.34 37.78
CA ILE A 245 3.21 -4.95 37.33
C ILE A 245 1.80 -4.31 37.39
N GLY A 246 1.37 -3.95 38.62
CA GLY A 246 0.06 -3.34 38.82
C GLY A 246 -1.09 -4.20 38.27
N SER A 247 -1.99 -3.55 37.52
CA SER A 247 -3.10 -4.19 36.81
C SER A 247 -2.76 -4.64 35.38
N PHE A 248 -1.52 -4.39 34.92
CA PHE A 248 -1.11 -4.76 33.57
C PHE A 248 -1.00 -6.27 33.41
N GLN A 249 -1.57 -6.80 32.32
CA GLN A 249 -1.35 -8.18 31.94
C GLN A 249 0.05 -8.32 31.34
N CYS A 250 0.91 -9.06 32.02
CA CYS A 250 2.28 -9.27 31.65
C CYS A 250 2.60 -10.74 31.44
N ARG A 251 3.42 -11.05 30.45
CA ARG A 251 3.93 -12.39 30.18
C ARG A 251 5.44 -12.34 30.01
N LYS A 252 6.16 -13.23 30.69
CA LYS A 252 7.59 -13.42 30.50
C LYS A 252 7.82 -14.16 29.17
N ILE A 253 8.64 -13.57 28.27
CA ILE A 253 9.08 -14.21 27.05
C ILE A 253 10.36 -15.01 27.33
N ASP A 254 11.36 -14.34 27.92
CA ASP A 254 12.64 -14.91 28.31
C ASP A 254 13.20 -14.20 29.56
N SER A 255 14.49 -14.35 29.84
CA SER A 255 15.12 -13.76 31.04
C SER A 255 15.19 -12.22 31.00
N GLN A 256 15.16 -11.59 29.83
CA GLN A 256 15.26 -10.14 29.68
C GLN A 256 14.07 -9.51 28.99
N ASN A 257 13.19 -10.29 28.35
CA ASN A 257 12.07 -9.75 27.61
C ASN A 257 10.75 -10.11 28.29
N ILE A 258 9.93 -9.09 28.47
CA ILE A 258 8.57 -9.20 28.97
C ILE A 258 7.58 -8.62 27.96
N GLU A 259 6.46 -9.28 27.80
CA GLU A 259 5.32 -8.83 27.04
C GLU A 259 4.34 -8.14 27.98
N VAL A 260 3.89 -6.96 27.63
CA VAL A 260 2.93 -6.17 28.41
C VAL A 260 1.78 -5.77 27.51
N MET A 261 0.56 -6.04 27.94
CA MET A 261 -0.65 -5.61 27.26
C MET A 261 -1.07 -4.25 27.84
N ILE A 262 -1.21 -3.26 26.95
CA ILE A 262 -1.70 -1.92 27.27
C ILE A 262 -3.08 -1.80 26.64
N ASP A 263 -4.08 -1.50 27.43
CA ASP A 263 -5.44 -1.22 26.99
C ASP A 263 -5.81 0.27 27.07
N SER A 264 -7.04 0.60 26.70
CA SER A 264 -7.53 1.98 26.73
C SER A 264 -7.68 2.58 28.15
N GLU A 265 -7.67 1.73 29.19
CA GLU A 265 -7.84 2.16 30.59
C GLU A 265 -6.51 2.45 31.26
N HIS A 266 -5.41 1.85 30.74
CA HIS A 266 -4.07 1.97 31.31
C HIS A 266 -3.15 2.81 30.45
N ARG A 267 -2.54 3.85 31.05
CA ARG A 267 -1.59 4.72 30.35
C ARG A 267 -0.17 4.16 30.43
N ILE A 268 0.56 4.29 29.32
CA ILE A 268 1.95 3.84 29.23
C ILE A 268 2.83 4.48 30.34
N ASN A 269 2.54 5.71 30.73
CA ASN A 269 3.26 6.39 31.81
C ASN A 269 3.09 5.67 33.15
N GLU A 270 1.90 5.15 33.46
CA GLU A 270 1.64 4.37 34.69
C GLU A 270 2.48 3.10 34.73
N LEU A 271 2.65 2.44 33.57
CA LEU A 271 3.52 1.27 33.44
C LEU A 271 4.97 1.62 33.81
N PHE A 272 5.51 2.70 33.24
CA PHE A 272 6.88 3.12 33.52
C PHE A 272 7.05 3.54 34.99
N ASP A 273 6.07 4.21 35.59
CA ASP A 273 6.12 4.60 37.01
C ASP A 273 6.16 3.37 37.93
N ILE A 274 5.39 2.32 37.62
CA ILE A 274 5.40 1.09 38.39
C ILE A 274 6.74 0.34 38.26
N LEU A 275 7.28 0.28 37.03
CA LEU A 275 8.56 -0.36 36.77
C LEU A 275 9.71 0.37 37.51
N ASN A 276 9.72 1.71 37.48
CA ASN A 276 10.68 2.53 38.20
C ASN A 276 10.60 2.31 39.72
N LYS A 277 9.38 2.27 40.30
CA LYS A 277 9.18 1.97 41.74
C LYS A 277 9.70 0.60 42.14
N LYS A 278 9.77 -0.34 41.22
CA LYS A 278 10.31 -1.69 41.41
C LYS A 278 11.80 -1.82 41.05
N ASN A 279 12.47 -0.72 40.72
CA ASN A 279 13.84 -0.68 40.22
C ASN A 279 14.08 -1.57 38.99
N ILE A 280 13.05 -1.75 38.13
CA ILE A 280 13.18 -2.49 36.89
C ILE A 280 13.52 -1.48 35.78
N LYS A 281 14.74 -1.58 35.26
CA LYS A 281 15.21 -0.72 34.18
C LYS A 281 14.94 -1.32 32.82
N ILE A 282 14.50 -0.46 31.90
CA ILE A 282 14.16 -0.84 30.51
C ILE A 282 15.25 -0.33 29.58
N SER A 283 15.84 -1.22 28.80
CA SER A 283 16.81 -0.89 27.75
C SER A 283 16.14 -0.57 26.41
N SER A 284 15.03 -1.23 26.09
CA SER A 284 14.26 -0.94 24.87
C SER A 284 12.79 -1.31 24.98
N MET A 285 11.99 -0.67 24.14
CA MET A 285 10.56 -0.93 23.97
C MET A 285 10.23 -1.06 22.49
N ARG A 286 9.44 -2.05 22.14
CA ARG A 286 8.91 -2.21 20.78
C ARG A 286 7.50 -2.80 20.80
N ASN A 287 6.71 -2.51 19.80
CA ASN A 287 5.43 -3.21 19.62
C ASN A 287 5.69 -4.69 19.26
N LYS A 288 4.86 -5.59 19.75
CA LYS A 288 4.96 -7.04 19.46
C LYS A 288 4.64 -7.34 18.00
N ALA A 289 3.59 -6.74 17.48
CA ALA A 289 3.17 -6.83 16.10
C ALA A 289 2.96 -5.43 15.52
N ASN A 290 2.88 -5.34 14.19
CA ASN A 290 2.44 -4.12 13.55
C ASN A 290 0.97 -3.86 13.96
N ARG A 291 0.68 -2.64 14.43
CA ARG A 291 -0.66 -2.23 14.89
C ARG A 291 -1.75 -2.51 13.85
N LEU A 292 -1.44 -2.24 12.59
CA LEU A 292 -2.38 -2.47 11.50
C LEU A 292 -2.63 -3.97 11.26
N GLU A 293 -1.64 -4.84 11.51
CA GLU A 293 -1.79 -6.29 11.39
C GLU A 293 -2.76 -6.87 12.41
N GLU A 294 -2.66 -6.45 13.66
CA GLU A 294 -3.59 -6.86 14.72
C GLU A 294 -5.03 -6.41 14.42
N LEU A 295 -5.18 -5.18 13.90
CA LEU A 295 -6.49 -4.65 13.48
C LEU A 295 -7.06 -5.41 12.30
N PHE A 296 -6.23 -5.63 11.28
CA PHE A 296 -6.64 -6.32 10.07
C PHE A 296 -7.18 -7.72 10.38
N LEU A 297 -6.46 -8.49 11.21
CA LEU A 297 -6.89 -9.81 11.65
C LEU A 297 -8.23 -9.74 12.42
N LYS A 298 -8.38 -8.80 13.36
CA LYS A 298 -9.63 -8.62 14.11
C LYS A 298 -10.81 -8.23 13.21
N VAL A 299 -10.60 -7.36 12.25
CA VAL A 299 -11.66 -6.89 11.32
C VAL A 299 -12.11 -8.01 10.38
N VAL A 300 -11.17 -8.85 9.92
CA VAL A 300 -11.48 -9.98 9.03
C VAL A 300 -12.08 -11.16 9.83
N GLU A 301 -11.60 -11.44 11.05
CA GLU A 301 -12.09 -12.55 11.89
C GLU A 301 -13.47 -12.29 12.49
N ASN A 302 -13.80 -11.05 12.88
CA ASN A 302 -15.11 -10.69 13.44
C ASN A 302 -16.29 -10.82 12.47
N LYS A 303 -16.03 -11.23 11.22
CA LYS A 303 -17.04 -11.51 10.19
C LYS A 303 -17.42 -12.99 10.08
N LYS A 304 -16.66 -13.87 10.75
CA LYS A 304 -16.99 -15.31 10.87
C LYS A 304 -17.81 -15.58 12.13
#